data_4d248119a49466f388307c5ef90eca8a
#
_entry.id   4d248119a49466f388307c5ef90eca8a
#
_cell.length_a   1.000
_cell.length_b   1.000
_cell.length_c   1.000
_cell.angle_alpha   90.00
_cell.angle_beta   90.00
_cell.angle_gamma   90.00
#
_symmetry.space_group_name_H-M   'P 1'
#
loop_
_entity.id
_entity.type
_entity.pdbx_description
1 polymer ?
#
loop_
_entity_poly.entity_id
_entity_poly.type
_entity_poly.pdbx_seq_one_letter_code
_entity_poly.pdbx_strand_id
1 'polypeptide(L)'
;MDEVVDFCIQHENGKVFQDWDKELIRLMVAYHWAKQTLIVHYNEDTSIRGVFMWYNCNEDDGWEFINNWEADREDGDSIFLAFLFAEGEGALKELTLDFISRCPEVLEKNKLALRYRNGFPKRVNYDNRLFKKIINN
;
A
#
# COMPACT_ATOMS: atom_id res chain seq x y z
N MET A 1 -15.05 6.78 3.22
CA MET A 1 -13.89 7.43 2.58
C MET A 1 -13.06 8.24 3.58
N ASP A 2 -13.67 9.15 4.32
CA ASP A 2 -12.96 9.98 5.31
C ASP A 2 -12.33 9.15 6.44
N GLU A 3 -12.98 8.07 6.85
CA GLU A 3 -12.44 7.17 7.87
C GLU A 3 -11.11 6.53 7.44
N VAL A 4 -11.01 6.16 6.16
CA VAL A 4 -9.79 5.58 5.60
C VAL A 4 -8.68 6.63 5.58
N VAL A 5 -8.98 7.84 5.15
CA VAL A 5 -8.02 8.96 5.12
C VAL A 5 -7.52 9.26 6.53
N ASP A 6 -8.42 9.36 7.50
CA ASP A 6 -8.05 9.64 8.88
C ASP A 6 -7.21 8.53 9.50
N PHE A 7 -7.56 7.27 9.22
CA PHE A 7 -6.77 6.13 9.68
C PHE A 7 -5.32 6.19 9.15
N CYS A 8 -5.15 6.48 7.86
CA CYS A 8 -3.83 6.56 7.24
C CYS A 8 -3.00 7.70 7.84
N ILE A 9 -3.61 8.87 8.06
CA ILE A 9 -2.91 10.03 8.62
C ILE A 9 -2.48 9.77 10.07
N GLN A 10 -3.31 9.13 10.87
CA GLN A 10 -3.07 8.90 12.28
C GLN A 10 -2.15 7.72 12.57
N HIS A 11 -1.97 6.83 11.61
CA HIS A 11 -1.10 5.66 11.77
C HIS A 11 0.36 6.10 11.91
N GLU A 12 1.16 5.33 12.65
CA GLU A 12 2.59 5.62 12.85
C GLU A 12 3.37 5.73 11.54
N ASN A 13 2.94 5.01 10.49
CA ASN A 13 3.54 5.07 9.16
C ASN A 13 2.97 6.21 8.31
N GLY A 14 1.98 6.94 8.82
CA GLY A 14 1.34 8.05 8.12
C GLY A 14 2.18 9.33 8.06
N LYS A 15 3.38 9.32 8.62
CA LYS A 15 4.30 10.46 8.55
C LYS A 15 4.65 10.86 7.12
N VAL A 16 4.55 9.95 6.17
CA VAL A 16 4.73 10.22 4.74
C VAL A 16 3.76 11.30 4.24
N PHE A 17 2.60 11.44 4.89
CA PHE A 17 1.58 12.42 4.52
C PHE A 17 1.71 13.76 5.24
N GLN A 18 2.76 13.95 6.03
CA GLN A 18 2.91 15.11 6.92
C GLN A 18 2.80 16.45 6.17
N ASP A 19 3.36 16.50 4.96
CA ASP A 19 3.37 17.72 4.12
C ASP A 19 2.32 17.68 3.01
N TRP A 20 1.41 16.70 3.04
CA TRP A 20 0.37 16.53 2.01
C TRP A 20 -0.91 17.26 2.41
N ASP A 21 -1.53 17.92 1.45
CA ASP A 21 -2.89 18.42 1.60
C ASP A 21 -3.85 17.24 1.80
N LYS A 22 -4.76 17.37 2.76
CA LYS A 22 -5.75 16.32 3.04
C LYS A 22 -6.60 15.97 1.81
N GLU A 23 -6.91 16.97 0.96
CA GLU A 23 -7.63 16.72 -0.28
C GLU A 23 -6.83 15.86 -1.26
N LEU A 24 -5.53 16.01 -1.30
CA LEU A 24 -4.67 15.16 -2.13
C LEU A 24 -4.72 13.69 -1.63
N ILE A 25 -4.71 13.49 -0.33
CA ILE A 25 -4.82 12.15 0.26
C ILE A 25 -6.19 11.54 -0.07
N ARG A 26 -7.27 12.31 0.00
CA ARG A 26 -8.61 11.87 -0.40
C ARG A 26 -8.66 11.45 -1.86
N LEU A 27 -8.08 12.25 -2.74
CA LEU A 27 -8.02 11.93 -4.17
C LEU A 27 -7.26 10.63 -4.42
N MET A 28 -6.15 10.42 -3.72
CA MET A 28 -5.38 9.18 -3.81
C MET A 28 -6.19 7.97 -3.36
N VAL A 29 -6.86 8.06 -2.23
CA VAL A 29 -7.69 6.97 -1.71
C VAL A 29 -8.85 6.69 -2.68
N ALA A 30 -9.51 7.72 -3.19
CA ALA A 30 -10.58 7.59 -4.16
C ALA A 30 -10.09 6.93 -5.46
N TYR A 31 -8.91 7.29 -5.92
CA TYR A 31 -8.30 6.70 -7.10
C TYR A 31 -8.09 5.18 -6.91
N HIS A 32 -7.47 4.78 -5.80
CA HIS A 32 -7.24 3.36 -5.52
C HIS A 32 -8.55 2.59 -5.33
N TRP A 33 -9.56 3.22 -4.74
CA TRP A 33 -10.87 2.61 -4.61
C TRP A 33 -11.50 2.36 -5.99
N ALA A 34 -11.49 3.35 -6.85
CA ALA A 34 -12.04 3.24 -8.21
C ALA A 34 -11.31 2.18 -9.05
N LYS A 35 -10.00 2.07 -8.87
CA LYS A 35 -9.17 1.06 -9.57
C LYS A 35 -9.25 -0.32 -8.94
N GLN A 36 -9.92 -0.47 -7.80
CA GLN A 36 -9.99 -1.72 -7.03
C GLN A 36 -8.60 -2.17 -6.53
N THR A 37 -7.73 -1.20 -6.23
CA THR A 37 -6.41 -1.43 -5.66
C THR A 37 -6.33 -0.89 -4.23
N LEU A 38 -7.43 -0.98 -3.52
CA LEU A 38 -7.56 -0.62 -2.11
C LEU A 38 -8.19 -1.77 -1.36
N ILE A 39 -7.57 -2.18 -0.26
CA ILE A 39 -8.13 -3.14 0.68
C ILE A 39 -8.29 -2.43 2.03
N VAL A 40 -9.46 -2.57 2.64
CA VAL A 40 -9.74 -2.05 3.98
C VAL A 40 -10.26 -3.20 4.84
N HIS A 41 -9.61 -3.46 5.95
CA HIS A 41 -10.07 -4.44 6.94
C HIS A 41 -10.59 -3.74 8.19
N TYR A 42 -11.59 -4.31 8.81
CA TYR A 42 -12.29 -3.75 9.98
C TYR A 42 -12.21 -4.69 11.17
N ASN A 43 -12.18 -4.12 12.36
CA ASN A 43 -12.42 -4.85 13.60
C ASN A 43 -13.91 -5.15 13.76
N GLU A 44 -14.27 -5.98 14.76
CA GLU A 44 -15.66 -6.30 15.03
C GLU A 44 -16.50 -5.08 15.40
N ASP A 45 -15.89 -4.06 16.01
CA ASP A 45 -16.56 -2.81 16.37
C ASP A 45 -16.69 -1.83 15.21
N THR A 46 -16.36 -2.27 13.98
CA THR A 46 -16.39 -1.50 12.74
C THR A 46 -15.29 -0.44 12.58
N SER A 47 -14.39 -0.30 13.54
CA SER A 47 -13.20 0.54 13.35
C SER A 47 -12.24 -0.10 12.34
N ILE A 48 -11.45 0.72 11.66
CA ILE A 48 -10.50 0.23 10.66
C ILE A 48 -9.32 -0.46 11.35
N ARG A 49 -8.96 -1.64 10.86
CA ARG A 49 -7.85 -2.44 11.34
C ARG A 49 -6.64 -2.37 10.42
N GLY A 50 -6.87 -2.18 9.14
CA GLY A 50 -5.80 -2.12 8.17
C GLY A 50 -6.23 -1.55 6.83
N VAL A 51 -5.28 -0.95 6.14
CA VAL A 51 -5.45 -0.38 4.80
C VAL A 51 -4.24 -0.74 3.96
N PHE A 52 -4.49 -1.21 2.74
CA PHE A 52 -3.44 -1.52 1.79
C PHE A 52 -3.80 -0.90 0.43
N MET A 53 -2.85 -0.18 -0.15
CA MET A 53 -2.97 0.40 -1.48
C MET A 53 -1.75 0.02 -2.33
N TRP A 54 -2.00 -0.37 -3.57
CA TRP A 54 -0.95 -0.73 -4.52
C TRP A 54 -1.33 -0.30 -5.92
N TYR A 55 -0.37 -0.38 -6.83
CA TYR A 55 -0.64 -0.19 -8.26
C TYR A 55 0.37 -0.97 -9.11
N ASN A 56 -0.03 -1.26 -10.36
CA ASN A 56 0.84 -1.89 -11.35
C ASN A 56 1.67 -0.82 -12.04
N CYS A 57 2.94 -1.14 -12.30
CA CYS A 57 3.86 -0.19 -12.95
C CYS A 57 5.00 -0.94 -13.62
N ASN A 58 5.80 -0.22 -14.39
CA ASN A 58 7.13 -0.70 -14.77
C ASN A 58 8.14 -0.25 -13.71
N GLU A 59 9.17 -1.04 -13.51
CA GLU A 59 10.17 -0.77 -12.47
C GLU A 59 10.75 0.64 -12.56
N ASP A 60 11.03 1.12 -13.77
CA ASP A 60 11.62 2.43 -13.98
C ASP A 60 10.69 3.58 -13.59
N ASP A 61 9.38 3.42 -13.83
CA ASP A 61 8.37 4.46 -13.64
C ASP A 61 7.73 4.43 -12.25
N GLY A 62 7.71 3.26 -11.61
CA GLY A 62 6.94 3.01 -10.39
C GLY A 62 7.32 3.92 -9.23
N TRP A 63 8.59 4.34 -9.20
CA TRP A 63 9.12 5.15 -8.10
C TRP A 63 8.58 6.59 -8.08
N GLU A 64 7.98 7.03 -9.18
CA GLU A 64 7.46 8.40 -9.33
C GLU A 64 5.98 8.51 -9.01
N PHE A 65 5.30 7.40 -8.76
CA PHE A 65 3.84 7.37 -8.66
C PHE A 65 3.30 8.27 -7.54
N ILE A 66 3.98 8.39 -6.43
CA ILE A 66 3.53 9.25 -5.33
C ILE A 66 3.21 10.66 -5.81
N ASN A 67 3.91 11.11 -6.85
CA ASN A 67 3.75 12.44 -7.42
C ASN A 67 3.10 12.41 -8.82
N ASN A 68 2.96 11.24 -9.44
CA ASN A 68 2.53 11.13 -10.84
C ASN A 68 1.82 9.79 -11.09
N TRP A 69 0.50 9.82 -11.04
CA TRP A 69 -0.34 8.62 -11.24
C TRP A 69 -0.29 8.07 -12.67
N GLU A 70 0.35 8.76 -13.61
CA GLU A 70 0.58 8.27 -14.96
C GLU A 70 1.49 7.03 -14.99
N ALA A 71 2.21 6.78 -13.91
CA ALA A 71 3.04 5.57 -13.78
C ALA A 71 2.21 4.29 -13.58
N ASP A 72 0.91 4.40 -13.25
CA ASP A 72 0.03 3.25 -13.07
C ASP A 72 -0.27 2.59 -14.43
N ARG A 73 0.16 1.35 -14.60
CA ARG A 73 0.03 0.59 -15.86
C ARG A 73 -0.44 -0.83 -15.59
N GLU A 74 -1.60 -1.21 -16.13
CA GLU A 74 -2.17 -2.55 -15.93
C GLU A 74 -1.23 -3.66 -16.43
N ASP A 75 -0.47 -3.42 -17.48
CA ASP A 75 0.46 -4.38 -18.10
C ASP A 75 1.90 -4.25 -17.57
N GLY A 76 2.11 -3.54 -16.48
CA GLY A 76 3.43 -3.34 -15.90
C GLY A 76 4.09 -4.62 -15.40
N ASP A 77 5.41 -4.63 -15.40
CA ASP A 77 6.22 -5.77 -14.94
C ASP A 77 6.38 -5.83 -13.42
N SER A 78 5.91 -4.82 -12.73
CA SER A 78 6.11 -4.63 -11.29
C SER A 78 4.83 -4.19 -10.61
N ILE A 79 4.82 -4.37 -9.28
CA ILE A 79 3.76 -3.85 -8.41
C ILE A 79 4.44 -2.97 -7.37
N PHE A 80 3.93 -1.75 -7.23
CA PHE A 80 4.38 -0.85 -6.17
C PHE A 80 3.46 -1.01 -4.97
N LEU A 81 4.05 -1.41 -3.83
CA LEU A 81 3.35 -1.54 -2.56
C LEU A 81 3.33 -0.15 -1.92
N ALA A 82 2.32 0.63 -2.29
CA ALA A 82 2.33 2.07 -2.05
C ALA A 82 2.16 2.41 -0.56
N PHE A 83 1.10 1.89 0.05
CA PHE A 83 0.80 2.20 1.45
C PHE A 83 0.22 0.95 2.13
N LEU A 84 0.81 0.60 3.26
CA LEU A 84 0.41 -0.55 4.06
C LEU A 84 0.37 -0.12 5.53
N PHE A 85 -0.83 -0.01 6.06
CA PHE A 85 -1.07 0.38 7.44
C PHE A 85 -1.89 -0.70 8.13
N ALA A 86 -1.33 -1.31 9.18
CA ALA A 86 -2.01 -2.37 9.93
C ALA A 86 -1.84 -2.11 11.42
N GLU A 87 -2.92 -2.29 12.18
CA GLU A 87 -2.94 -2.17 13.63
C GLU A 87 -3.56 -3.41 14.26
N GLY A 88 -2.86 -3.96 15.24
CA GLY A 88 -3.31 -5.12 15.98
C GLY A 88 -2.66 -6.42 15.52
N GLU A 89 -2.75 -7.41 16.39
CA GLU A 89 -2.16 -8.73 16.15
C GLU A 89 -2.82 -9.40 14.95
N GLY A 90 -2.01 -9.90 14.03
CA GLY A 90 -2.49 -10.60 12.84
C GLY A 90 -3.01 -9.71 11.72
N ALA A 91 -3.12 -8.39 11.92
CA ALA A 91 -3.67 -7.48 10.93
C ALA A 91 -2.84 -7.45 9.64
N LEU A 92 -1.53 -7.38 9.75
CA LEU A 92 -0.62 -7.37 8.59
C LEU A 92 -0.71 -8.68 7.81
N LYS A 93 -0.76 -9.81 8.51
CA LYS A 93 -0.90 -11.12 7.88
C LYS A 93 -2.21 -11.24 7.10
N GLU A 94 -3.31 -10.83 7.69
CA GLU A 94 -4.62 -10.90 7.05
C GLU A 94 -4.70 -10.01 5.80
N LEU A 95 -4.16 -8.78 5.87
CA LEU A 95 -4.08 -7.89 4.71
C LEU A 95 -3.24 -8.51 3.59
N THR A 96 -2.09 -9.09 3.94
CA THR A 96 -1.20 -9.70 2.96
C THR A 96 -1.84 -10.89 2.27
N LEU A 97 -2.51 -11.75 3.01
CA LEU A 97 -3.23 -12.90 2.44
C LEU A 97 -4.36 -12.45 1.52
N ASP A 98 -5.13 -11.44 1.91
CA ASP A 98 -6.19 -10.87 1.09
C ASP A 98 -5.63 -10.26 -0.20
N PHE A 99 -4.53 -9.50 -0.09
CA PHE A 99 -3.86 -8.93 -1.24
C PHE A 99 -3.41 -10.00 -2.24
N ILE A 100 -2.73 -11.03 -1.78
CA ILE A 100 -2.27 -12.14 -2.65
C ILE A 100 -3.46 -12.82 -3.33
N SER A 101 -4.56 -12.99 -2.60
CA SER A 101 -5.78 -13.57 -3.15
C SER A 101 -6.39 -12.73 -4.27
N ARG A 102 -6.39 -11.40 -4.11
CA ARG A 102 -6.93 -10.48 -5.13
C ARG A 102 -5.98 -10.23 -6.29
N CYS A 103 -4.68 -10.35 -6.04
CA CYS A 103 -3.63 -10.02 -7.01
C CYS A 103 -2.56 -11.11 -7.03
N PRO A 104 -2.92 -12.35 -7.46
CA PRO A 104 -1.98 -13.48 -7.41
C PRO A 104 -0.74 -13.28 -8.29
N GLU A 105 -0.82 -12.46 -9.32
CA GLU A 105 0.31 -12.13 -10.19
C GLU A 105 1.45 -11.42 -9.44
N VAL A 106 1.21 -10.91 -8.24
CA VAL A 106 2.27 -10.30 -7.43
C VAL A 106 3.41 -11.27 -7.13
N LEU A 107 3.11 -12.57 -7.07
CA LEU A 107 4.12 -13.59 -6.80
C LEU A 107 5.13 -13.74 -7.94
N GLU A 108 4.80 -13.27 -9.14
CA GLU A 108 5.63 -13.37 -10.34
C GLU A 108 6.25 -12.03 -10.74
N LYS A 109 5.88 -10.94 -10.07
CA LYS A 109 6.34 -9.59 -10.40
C LYS A 109 7.34 -9.06 -9.37
N ASN A 110 8.11 -8.06 -9.79
CA ASN A 110 8.91 -7.26 -8.87
C ASN A 110 7.98 -6.54 -7.89
N LYS A 111 8.38 -6.48 -6.63
CA LYS A 111 7.59 -5.84 -5.56
C LYS A 111 8.37 -4.64 -5.05
N LEU A 112 7.99 -3.46 -5.52
CA LEU A 112 8.67 -2.21 -5.24
C LEU A 112 8.04 -1.55 -4.02
N ALA A 113 8.86 -0.92 -3.19
CA ALA A 113 8.38 -0.15 -2.04
C ALA A 113 9.37 0.95 -1.68
N LEU A 114 8.88 1.98 -1.01
CA LEU A 114 9.73 2.99 -0.37
C LEU A 114 9.72 2.74 1.13
N ARG A 115 10.91 2.63 1.71
CA ARG A 115 11.10 2.57 3.16
C ARG A 115 11.73 3.85 3.64
N TYR A 116 11.14 4.43 4.69
CA TYR A 116 11.68 5.63 5.31
C TYR A 116 12.60 5.25 6.47
N ARG A 117 13.88 5.64 6.38
CA ARG A 117 14.85 5.51 7.47
C ARG A 117 15.42 6.89 7.77
N ASN A 118 15.34 7.30 9.03
CA ASN A 118 15.84 8.61 9.47
C ASN A 118 15.30 9.77 8.62
N GLY A 119 14.03 9.65 8.16
CA GLY A 119 13.39 10.68 7.35
C GLY A 119 13.71 10.61 5.85
N PHE A 120 14.54 9.67 5.42
CA PHE A 120 14.91 9.54 4.01
C PHE A 120 14.26 8.31 3.37
N PRO A 121 13.63 8.47 2.16
CA PRO A 121 13.06 7.34 1.44
C PRO A 121 14.17 6.46 0.85
N LYS A 122 14.01 5.14 0.99
CA LYS A 122 14.89 4.15 0.36
C LYS A 122 14.05 3.27 -0.55
N ARG A 123 14.48 3.13 -1.80
CA ARG A 123 13.86 2.23 -2.77
C ARG A 123 14.25 0.80 -2.46
N VAL A 124 13.25 -0.09 -2.40
CA VAL A 124 13.45 -1.51 -2.13
C VAL A 124 12.69 -2.32 -3.16
N ASN A 125 13.34 -3.35 -3.71
CA ASN A 125 12.71 -4.35 -4.56
C ASN A 125 12.68 -5.66 -3.77
N TYR A 126 11.48 -6.10 -3.36
CA TYR A 126 11.32 -7.31 -2.57
C TYR A 126 11.11 -8.53 -3.46
N ASP A 127 11.59 -9.69 -2.99
CA ASP A 127 11.20 -10.98 -3.53
C ASP A 127 10.11 -11.62 -2.66
N ASN A 128 9.71 -12.85 -2.97
CA ASN A 128 8.63 -13.54 -2.26
C ASN A 128 8.94 -13.89 -0.81
N ARG A 129 10.19 -13.76 -0.37
CA ARG A 129 10.56 -13.99 1.03
C ARG A 129 9.85 -13.01 1.97
N LEU A 130 9.53 -11.81 1.48
CA LEU A 130 8.75 -10.84 2.25
C LEU A 130 7.41 -11.44 2.68
N PHE A 131 6.67 -12.01 1.74
CA PHE A 131 5.35 -12.58 2.02
C PHE A 131 5.44 -13.81 2.93
N LYS A 132 6.44 -14.67 2.69
CA LYS A 132 6.67 -15.83 3.57
C LYS A 132 6.93 -15.41 5.01
N LYS A 133 7.74 -14.37 5.20
CA LYS A 133 8.05 -13.84 6.53
C LYS A 133 6.81 -13.31 7.22
N ILE A 134 5.96 -12.57 6.50
CA ILE A 134 4.73 -12.01 7.06
C ILE A 134 3.73 -13.13 7.43
N ILE A 135 3.53 -14.08 6.52
CA ILE A 135 2.53 -15.15 6.68
C ILE A 135 2.91 -16.14 7.78
N ASN A 136 4.19 -16.41 7.95
CA ASN A 136 4.68 -17.42 8.91
C ASN A 136 5.01 -16.85 10.28
N ASN A 137 4.75 -15.57 10.52
CA ASN A 137 4.95 -14.97 11.84
C ASN A 137 3.72 -15.10 12.72
#